data_73bcd9b546e3b0e196da298be561bc29
#
_entry.id   73bcd9b546e3b0e196da298be561bc29
#
_cell.length_a   1.000
_cell.length_b   1.000
_cell.length_c   1.000
_cell.angle_alpha   90.00
_cell.angle_beta   90.00
_cell.angle_gamma   90.00
#
_symmetry.space_group_name_H-M   'P 1'
#
loop_
_entity.id
_entity.type
_entity.pdbx_description
1 polymer ?
#
loop_
_entity_poly.entity_id
_entity_poly.type
_entity_poly.pdbx_seq_one_letter_code
_entity_poly.pdbx_strand_id
1 'polypeptide(L)'
;VEFEIEMSEFDGFEELEELEEDEEPDYIDENDEEEDEELYEEDIWISPNMIFTCEEMPKLQIAAEICEDLWVPNPPSVAHAYHGANLIVNLSASDEVVGKDSYRRSLVSAQSARLLCGYIYATAGEGESTQDVIYGGQNLIAENGTILAESRRFVNGIIYADLDIHRLDNERRRMTTCQFAPDLAPEGQDISYNEALFTLEREETKLTRKFDSRPFVPGIKEERERRCDEILNIQAM
;
A
#
# COMPACT_ATOMS: atom_id res chain seq x y z
N VAL A 1 -6.71 12.35 0.40
CA VAL A 1 -7.23 11.16 -0.29
C VAL A 1 -7.49 10.12 0.76
N GLU A 2 -8.67 9.57 0.76
CA GLU A 2 -9.10 8.46 1.60
C GLU A 2 -8.93 7.17 0.79
N PHE A 3 -8.26 6.18 1.35
CA PHE A 3 -8.10 4.87 0.73
C PHE A 3 -8.85 3.84 1.55
N GLU A 4 -9.70 3.10 0.88
CA GLU A 4 -10.44 1.98 1.41
C GLU A 4 -9.77 0.69 0.94
N ILE A 5 -9.43 -0.19 1.89
CA ILE A 5 -8.95 -1.53 1.57
C ILE A 5 -10.10 -2.47 1.91
N GLU A 6 -10.84 -2.88 0.89
CA GLU A 6 -11.91 -3.85 1.01
C GLU A 6 -11.30 -5.26 0.88
N MET A 7 -11.48 -6.06 1.92
CA MET A 7 -11.24 -7.50 1.83
C MET A 7 -12.58 -8.12 1.43
N SER A 8 -12.70 -8.56 0.19
CA SER A 8 -13.90 -9.24 -0.29
C SER A 8 -14.14 -10.50 0.55
N GLU A 9 -15.33 -10.60 1.15
CA GLU A 9 -15.84 -11.84 1.68
C GLU A 9 -16.06 -12.78 0.49
N PHE A 10 -15.23 -13.82 0.41
CA PHE A 10 -15.47 -14.92 -0.50
C PHE A 10 -16.44 -15.88 0.21
N ASP A 11 -17.73 -15.58 0.15
CA ASP A 11 -18.80 -16.51 0.50
C ASP A 11 -18.96 -17.52 -0.64
N GLY A 12 -18.20 -18.58 -0.59
CA GLY A 12 -18.24 -19.62 -1.60
C GLY A 12 -17.96 -21.01 -1.07
N PHE A 13 -18.66 -21.41 0.00
CA PHE A 13 -18.84 -22.83 0.32
C PHE A 13 -20.34 -23.11 0.39
N GLU A 14 -20.98 -23.24 -0.76
CA GLU A 14 -22.21 -24.00 -0.86
C GLU A 14 -21.85 -25.49 -0.85
N GLU A 15 -22.62 -26.23 -0.04
CA GLU A 15 -22.53 -27.67 0.12
C GLU A 15 -22.51 -28.38 -1.24
N LEU A 16 -21.54 -29.28 -1.42
CA LEU A 16 -21.56 -30.24 -2.53
C LEU A 16 -22.72 -31.21 -2.29
N GLU A 17 -23.88 -30.91 -2.86
CA GLU A 17 -24.90 -31.91 -3.08
C GLU A 17 -24.37 -32.91 -4.12
N GLU A 18 -24.53 -34.21 -3.79
CA GLU A 18 -24.18 -35.31 -4.66
C GLU A 18 -24.97 -35.16 -5.99
N LEU A 19 -24.25 -34.88 -7.06
CA LEU A 19 -24.83 -34.92 -8.40
C LEU A 19 -25.03 -36.38 -8.79
N GLU A 20 -26.29 -36.76 -8.94
CA GLU A 20 -26.64 -38.01 -9.59
C GLU A 20 -26.15 -38.03 -11.03
N GLU A 21 -25.43 -39.06 -11.41
CA GLU A 21 -25.06 -39.37 -12.80
C GLU A 21 -26.33 -39.60 -13.60
N ASP A 22 -26.58 -38.82 -14.63
CA ASP A 22 -27.29 -39.12 -15.89
C ASP A 22 -28.04 -37.89 -16.43
N GLU A 23 -27.31 -36.91 -16.99
CA GLU A 23 -27.82 -36.06 -18.08
C GLU A 23 -26.73 -35.84 -19.12
N GLU A 24 -27.01 -36.22 -20.37
CA GLU A 24 -26.15 -35.96 -21.51
C GLU A 24 -25.97 -34.46 -21.70
N PRO A 25 -24.76 -33.97 -22.09
CA PRO A 25 -24.53 -32.54 -22.23
C PRO A 25 -25.37 -31.99 -23.39
N ASP A 26 -26.22 -31.01 -23.06
CA ASP A 26 -26.92 -30.21 -24.04
C ASP A 26 -25.93 -29.59 -25.03
N TYR A 27 -26.29 -29.71 -26.32
CA TYR A 27 -25.54 -29.20 -27.48
C TYR A 27 -25.32 -27.69 -27.29
N ILE A 28 -24.05 -27.28 -27.12
CA ILE A 28 -23.66 -25.86 -27.17
C ILE A 28 -23.91 -25.38 -28.61
N ASP A 29 -24.77 -24.40 -28.75
CA ASP A 29 -25.03 -23.73 -30.02
C ASP A 29 -23.76 -22.94 -30.42
N GLU A 30 -23.19 -23.29 -31.61
CA GLU A 30 -21.97 -22.66 -32.12
C GLU A 30 -22.11 -21.15 -32.40
N ASN A 31 -23.23 -20.52 -32.04
CA ASN A 31 -23.47 -19.09 -32.20
C ASN A 31 -23.27 -18.25 -30.92
N ASP A 32 -22.96 -18.87 -29.77
CA ASP A 32 -22.70 -18.16 -28.52
C ASP A 32 -21.20 -17.77 -28.36
N GLU A 33 -20.33 -18.14 -29.31
CA GLU A 33 -18.89 -17.86 -29.21
C GLU A 33 -18.50 -16.42 -29.65
N GLU A 34 -19.44 -15.63 -30.22
CA GLU A 34 -19.09 -14.29 -30.73
C GLU A 34 -19.13 -13.18 -29.70
N GLU A 35 -19.74 -13.37 -28.51
CA GLU A 35 -19.80 -12.33 -27.47
C GLU A 35 -18.59 -12.34 -26.50
N ASP A 36 -17.86 -13.46 -26.38
CA ASP A 36 -16.71 -13.57 -25.47
C ASP A 36 -15.38 -13.14 -26.08
N GLU A 37 -15.27 -13.01 -27.42
CA GLU A 37 -14.03 -12.60 -28.08
C GLU A 37 -13.72 -11.09 -27.96
N GLU A 38 -14.72 -10.23 -27.75
CA GLU A 38 -14.50 -8.78 -27.59
C GLU A 38 -13.88 -8.39 -26.22
N LEU A 39 -13.93 -9.25 -25.22
CA LEU A 39 -13.44 -8.92 -23.86
C LEU A 39 -11.93 -9.02 -23.70
N TYR A 40 -11.19 -9.60 -24.65
CA TYR A 40 -9.76 -9.89 -24.54
C TYR A 40 -8.88 -9.19 -25.59
N GLU A 41 -9.43 -8.28 -26.40
CA GLU A 41 -8.66 -7.56 -27.42
C GLU A 41 -7.93 -6.30 -26.91
N GLU A 42 -8.01 -5.96 -25.62
CA GLU A 42 -7.21 -4.88 -25.07
C GLU A 42 -5.83 -5.39 -24.67
N ASP A 43 -4.79 -4.88 -25.31
CA ASP A 43 -3.40 -5.10 -24.94
C ASP A 43 -3.15 -4.58 -23.53
N ILE A 44 -3.20 -5.47 -22.53
CA ILE A 44 -2.92 -5.14 -21.14
C ILE A 44 -1.41 -5.17 -20.91
N TRP A 45 -0.85 -4.01 -20.60
CA TRP A 45 0.55 -3.91 -20.24
C TRP A 45 0.78 -4.43 -18.83
N ILE A 46 1.59 -5.48 -18.69
CA ILE A 46 2.05 -6.02 -17.41
C ILE A 46 3.52 -5.70 -17.25
N SER A 47 3.87 -4.88 -16.26
CA SER A 47 5.25 -4.51 -15.97
C SER A 47 5.41 -4.25 -14.47
N PRO A 48 6.54 -4.65 -13.86
CA PRO A 48 6.85 -4.26 -12.48
C PRO A 48 7.16 -2.76 -12.37
N ASN A 49 7.48 -2.11 -13.50
CA ASN A 49 7.90 -0.71 -13.56
C ASN A 49 6.76 0.16 -14.12
N MET A 50 5.71 0.32 -13.33
CA MET A 50 4.55 1.13 -13.67
C MET A 50 4.30 2.19 -12.63
N ILE A 51 3.93 3.39 -13.11
CA ILE A 51 3.39 4.48 -12.30
C ILE A 51 1.95 4.72 -12.74
N PHE A 52 1.04 4.69 -11.77
CA PHE A 52 -0.36 5.04 -11.98
C PHE A 52 -0.56 6.48 -11.54
N THR A 53 -0.87 7.37 -12.49
CA THR A 53 -1.06 8.81 -12.25
C THR A 53 -2.54 9.17 -12.28
N CYS A 54 -3.01 9.83 -11.24
CA CYS A 54 -4.40 10.31 -11.17
C CYS A 54 -4.57 11.58 -12.00
N GLU A 55 -5.50 11.58 -12.97
CA GLU A 55 -5.73 12.72 -13.84
C GLU A 55 -6.26 13.95 -13.08
N GLU A 56 -7.19 13.77 -12.12
CA GLU A 56 -7.76 14.84 -11.30
C GLU A 56 -6.81 15.35 -10.21
N MET A 57 -5.81 14.53 -9.87
CA MET A 57 -4.77 14.87 -8.90
C MET A 57 -3.40 14.40 -9.41
N PRO A 58 -2.78 15.09 -10.39
CA PRO A 58 -1.54 14.64 -11.02
C PRO A 58 -0.34 14.49 -10.06
N LYS A 59 -0.48 14.99 -8.84
CA LYS A 59 0.50 14.76 -7.77
C LYS A 59 0.33 13.41 -7.07
N LEU A 60 -0.79 12.72 -7.25
CA LEU A 60 -0.99 11.36 -6.75
C LEU A 60 -0.43 10.39 -7.79
N GLN A 61 0.70 9.82 -7.47
CA GLN A 61 1.40 8.83 -8.28
C GLN A 61 1.59 7.55 -7.45
N ILE A 62 0.99 6.47 -7.92
CA ILE A 62 0.96 5.18 -7.21
C ILE A 62 1.87 4.20 -7.92
N ALA A 63 2.60 3.39 -7.16
CA ALA A 63 3.29 2.22 -7.67
C ALA A 63 3.09 1.03 -6.74
N ALA A 64 3.20 -0.16 -7.29
CA ALA A 64 3.00 -1.41 -6.55
C ALA A 64 4.30 -2.18 -6.39
N GLU A 65 4.47 -2.80 -5.24
CA GLU A 65 5.44 -3.88 -4.99
C GLU A 65 4.73 -5.05 -4.31
N ILE A 66 5.31 -6.23 -4.34
CA ILE A 66 4.61 -7.45 -3.92
C ILE A 66 5.35 -8.13 -2.78
N CYS A 67 4.65 -8.32 -1.66
CA CYS A 67 5.02 -9.22 -0.58
C CYS A 67 6.47 -9.05 -0.10
N GLU A 68 7.37 -9.97 -0.48
CA GLU A 68 8.77 -10.05 -0.05
C GLU A 68 9.62 -8.90 -0.59
N ASP A 69 9.17 -8.16 -1.59
CA ASP A 69 9.87 -6.99 -2.13
C ASP A 69 10.23 -5.97 -1.04
N LEU A 70 9.37 -5.79 -0.03
CA LEU A 70 9.66 -4.91 1.10
C LEU A 70 10.81 -5.40 1.99
N TRP A 71 11.10 -6.71 1.99
CA TRP A 71 12.04 -7.35 2.92
C TRP A 71 13.47 -7.38 2.40
N VAL A 72 13.67 -7.17 1.10
CA VAL A 72 14.99 -7.17 0.47
C VAL A 72 15.78 -5.90 0.81
N PRO A 73 17.11 -5.93 0.73
CA PRO A 73 17.95 -4.75 1.04
C PRO A 73 17.68 -3.52 0.16
N ASN A 74 17.24 -3.74 -1.08
CA ASN A 74 16.88 -2.70 -2.05
C ASN A 74 15.49 -2.98 -2.62
N PRO A 75 14.41 -2.57 -1.93
CA PRO A 75 13.04 -2.77 -2.39
C PRO A 75 12.76 -2.03 -3.71
N PRO A 76 11.91 -2.58 -4.61
CA PRO A 76 11.47 -1.91 -5.83
C PRO A 76 10.89 -0.51 -5.60
N SER A 77 10.24 -0.29 -4.46
CA SER A 77 9.72 1.02 -4.05
C SER A 77 10.77 2.14 -4.04
N VAL A 78 12.06 1.83 -3.93
CA VAL A 78 13.13 2.83 -4.06
C VAL A 78 13.16 3.38 -5.48
N ALA A 79 13.19 2.52 -6.51
CA ALA A 79 13.14 2.93 -7.90
C ALA A 79 11.81 3.62 -8.23
N HIS A 80 10.70 3.10 -7.73
CA HIS A 80 9.37 3.72 -7.89
C HIS A 80 9.36 5.16 -7.38
N ALA A 81 9.95 5.41 -6.21
CA ALA A 81 10.01 6.75 -5.64
C ALA A 81 10.84 7.72 -6.50
N TYR A 82 11.98 7.28 -7.06
CA TYR A 82 12.78 8.09 -7.98
C TYR A 82 12.01 8.41 -9.27
N HIS A 83 11.12 7.52 -9.70
CA HIS A 83 10.26 7.73 -10.87
C HIS A 83 8.92 8.45 -10.55
N GLY A 84 8.80 9.01 -9.35
CA GLY A 84 7.70 9.91 -8.99
C GLY A 84 6.68 9.33 -8.02
N ALA A 85 6.60 8.01 -7.86
CA ALA A 85 5.62 7.41 -6.96
C ALA A 85 5.75 7.98 -5.53
N ASN A 86 4.67 8.52 -5.02
CA ASN A 86 4.56 9.04 -3.66
C ASN A 86 3.54 8.26 -2.80
N LEU A 87 2.91 7.28 -3.40
CA LEU A 87 2.14 6.26 -2.72
C LEU A 87 2.60 4.89 -3.20
N ILE A 88 3.06 4.07 -2.29
CA ILE A 88 3.45 2.69 -2.55
C ILE A 88 2.37 1.78 -1.98
N VAL A 89 1.92 0.81 -2.78
CA VAL A 89 1.01 -0.25 -2.35
C VAL A 89 1.75 -1.58 -2.40
N ASN A 90 1.67 -2.36 -1.31
CA ASN A 90 2.26 -3.68 -1.23
C ASN A 90 1.15 -4.72 -1.01
N LEU A 91 0.96 -5.57 -2.00
CA LEU A 91 0.03 -6.68 -1.98
C LEU A 91 0.77 -7.92 -1.46
N SER A 92 0.39 -8.41 -0.30
CA SER A 92 1.19 -9.38 0.44
C SER A 92 0.40 -10.62 0.85
N ALA A 93 1.04 -11.76 0.79
CA ALA A 93 0.63 -13.00 1.44
C ALA A 93 1.76 -13.44 2.40
N SER A 94 2.00 -12.58 3.40
CA SER A 94 3.09 -12.81 4.36
C SER A 94 2.62 -13.72 5.48
N ASP A 95 3.24 -14.90 5.58
CA ASP A 95 3.02 -15.84 6.67
C ASP A 95 3.21 -15.19 8.04
N GLU A 96 2.47 -15.67 9.04
CA GLU A 96 2.53 -15.13 10.39
C GLU A 96 3.45 -15.99 11.27
N VAL A 97 4.45 -15.34 11.86
CA VAL A 97 5.37 -15.92 12.82
C VAL A 97 5.38 -15.06 14.07
N VAL A 98 5.60 -15.67 15.24
CA VAL A 98 5.64 -14.95 16.52
C VAL A 98 6.67 -13.81 16.48
N GLY A 99 6.20 -12.58 16.71
CA GLY A 99 7.04 -11.37 16.70
C GLY A 99 7.24 -10.72 15.30
N LYS A 100 6.76 -11.34 14.23
CA LYS A 100 6.90 -10.79 12.87
C LYS A 100 6.07 -9.51 12.66
N ASP A 101 4.99 -9.35 13.40
CA ASP A 101 4.12 -8.17 13.36
C ASP A 101 4.87 -6.87 13.65
N SER A 102 5.67 -6.85 14.70
CA SER A 102 6.45 -5.67 15.08
C SER A 102 7.57 -5.37 14.07
N TYR A 103 8.18 -6.39 13.50
CA TYR A 103 9.19 -6.25 12.46
C TYR A 103 8.56 -5.71 11.16
N ARG A 104 7.43 -6.28 10.70
CA ARG A 104 6.65 -5.79 9.56
C ARG A 104 6.27 -4.33 9.71
N ARG A 105 5.74 -3.97 10.88
CA ARG A 105 5.39 -2.60 11.23
C ARG A 105 6.60 -1.64 11.14
N SER A 106 7.76 -2.09 11.60
CA SER A 106 9.00 -1.31 11.53
C SER A 106 9.48 -1.13 10.09
N LEU A 107 9.39 -2.15 9.24
CA LEU A 107 9.75 -2.07 7.83
C LEU A 107 8.85 -1.09 7.07
N VAL A 108 7.53 -1.21 7.21
CA VAL A 108 6.57 -0.31 6.56
C VAL A 108 6.80 1.14 6.99
N SER A 109 6.95 1.39 8.29
CA SER A 109 7.24 2.72 8.82
C SER A 109 8.57 3.27 8.30
N ALA A 110 9.63 2.48 8.34
CA ALA A 110 10.97 2.90 7.89
C ALA A 110 11.00 3.17 6.38
N GLN A 111 10.33 2.35 5.57
CA GLN A 111 10.29 2.54 4.13
C GLN A 111 9.49 3.79 3.75
N SER A 112 8.32 3.98 4.36
CA SER A 112 7.52 5.21 4.21
C SER A 112 8.33 6.47 4.56
N ALA A 113 9.09 6.45 5.66
CA ALA A 113 9.93 7.57 6.08
C ALA A 113 11.07 7.84 5.10
N ARG A 114 11.79 6.78 4.68
CA ARG A 114 12.94 6.90 3.78
C ARG A 114 12.57 7.49 2.42
N LEU A 115 11.42 7.06 1.89
CA LEU A 115 10.94 7.46 0.58
C LEU A 115 10.07 8.72 0.61
N LEU A 116 9.77 9.27 1.80
CA LEU A 116 8.83 10.38 1.98
C LEU A 116 7.53 10.11 1.22
N CYS A 117 6.91 8.97 1.49
CA CYS A 117 5.74 8.50 0.77
C CYS A 117 4.64 8.01 1.71
N GLY A 118 3.42 7.90 1.17
CA GLY A 118 2.41 7.01 1.70
C GLY A 118 2.80 5.57 1.42
N TYR A 119 2.55 4.66 2.36
CA TYR A 119 2.79 3.23 2.18
C TYR A 119 1.59 2.45 2.70
N ILE A 120 0.97 1.69 1.81
CA ILE A 120 -0.16 0.82 2.13
C ILE A 120 0.32 -0.62 2.02
N TYR A 121 0.20 -1.36 3.10
CA TYR A 121 0.52 -2.78 3.17
C TYR A 121 -0.77 -3.55 3.42
N ALA A 122 -1.21 -4.32 2.44
CA ALA A 122 -2.38 -5.18 2.52
C ALA A 122 -1.94 -6.65 2.45
N THR A 123 -2.38 -7.46 3.40
CA THR A 123 -1.95 -8.87 3.48
C THR A 123 -3.11 -9.82 3.65
N ALA A 124 -2.92 -11.03 3.14
CA ALA A 124 -3.82 -12.16 3.31
C ALA A 124 -4.20 -12.38 4.78
N GLY A 125 -5.43 -12.79 5.02
CA GLY A 125 -6.00 -12.93 6.35
C GLY A 125 -6.76 -14.24 6.57
N GLU A 126 -7.85 -14.15 7.31
CA GLU A 126 -8.72 -15.27 7.61
C GLU A 126 -9.32 -15.88 6.33
N GLY A 127 -9.38 -17.18 6.25
CA GLY A 127 -9.88 -17.92 5.08
C GLY A 127 -8.82 -18.29 4.06
N GLU A 128 -7.68 -17.60 4.04
CA GLU A 128 -6.59 -17.89 3.09
C GLU A 128 -5.49 -18.81 3.68
N SER A 129 -5.56 -19.08 4.98
CA SER A 129 -4.57 -19.93 5.65
C SER A 129 -4.71 -21.37 5.20
N THR A 130 -3.55 -22.02 4.99
CA THR A 130 -3.46 -23.45 4.65
C THR A 130 -2.98 -24.26 5.85
N GLN A 131 -2.78 -25.57 5.66
CA GLN A 131 -2.22 -26.43 6.70
C GLN A 131 -0.81 -25.99 7.13
N ASP A 132 -0.01 -25.49 6.19
CA ASP A 132 1.40 -25.19 6.40
C ASP A 132 1.68 -23.70 6.64
N VAL A 133 0.78 -22.81 6.22
CA VAL A 133 0.98 -21.36 6.26
C VAL A 133 -0.24 -20.67 6.86
N ILE A 134 0.00 -19.80 7.85
CA ILE A 134 -1.04 -19.02 8.52
C ILE A 134 -0.85 -17.54 8.17
N TYR A 135 -1.93 -16.87 7.80
CA TYR A 135 -1.96 -15.45 7.51
C TYR A 135 -2.68 -14.67 8.60
N GLY A 136 -2.08 -13.59 9.03
CA GLY A 136 -2.57 -12.81 10.18
C GLY A 136 -3.44 -11.61 9.84
N GLY A 137 -3.52 -11.21 8.57
CA GLY A 137 -4.33 -10.06 8.14
C GLY A 137 -3.89 -8.72 8.73
N GLN A 138 -2.58 -8.52 9.02
CA GLN A 138 -2.07 -7.25 9.53
C GLN A 138 -1.90 -6.23 8.40
N ASN A 139 -2.93 -5.41 8.14
CA ASN A 139 -2.87 -4.31 7.20
C ASN A 139 -2.34 -3.05 7.87
N LEU A 140 -1.56 -2.27 7.14
CA LEU A 140 -0.90 -1.06 7.65
C LEU A 140 -1.01 0.07 6.64
N ILE A 141 -1.32 1.28 7.12
CA ILE A 141 -1.22 2.51 6.33
C ILE A 141 -0.24 3.44 7.03
N ALA A 142 0.81 3.84 6.32
CA ALA A 142 1.84 4.74 6.85
C ALA A 142 1.99 5.98 5.96
N GLU A 143 2.38 7.10 6.57
CA GLU A 143 2.74 8.34 5.90
C GLU A 143 4.02 8.90 6.52
N ASN A 144 5.07 9.03 5.72
CA ASN A 144 6.34 9.61 6.16
C ASN A 144 6.80 9.09 7.53
N GLY A 145 6.80 7.77 7.69
CA GLY A 145 7.23 7.08 8.90
C GLY A 145 6.20 6.95 10.02
N THR A 146 5.06 7.61 9.91
CA THR A 146 4.00 7.52 10.90
C THR A 146 2.97 6.48 10.47
N ILE A 147 2.70 5.49 11.31
CA ILE A 147 1.57 4.57 11.10
C ILE A 147 0.29 5.34 11.40
N LEU A 148 -0.56 5.48 10.40
CA LEU A 148 -1.85 6.17 10.50
C LEU A 148 -2.98 5.22 10.89
N ALA A 149 -2.95 4.00 10.34
CA ALA A 149 -3.91 2.95 10.65
C ALA A 149 -3.23 1.58 10.65
N GLU A 150 -3.75 0.69 11.50
CA GLU A 150 -3.31 -0.70 11.61
C GLU A 150 -4.51 -1.59 11.96
N SER A 151 -4.69 -2.69 11.23
CA SER A 151 -5.73 -3.67 11.51
C SER A 151 -5.36 -4.54 12.72
N ARG A 152 -6.37 -5.11 13.36
CA ARG A 152 -6.14 -6.22 14.33
C ARG A 152 -5.78 -7.47 13.55
N ARG A 153 -4.76 -8.18 14.01
CA ARG A 153 -4.43 -9.51 13.47
C ARG A 153 -5.53 -10.52 13.79
N PHE A 154 -5.69 -11.48 12.90
CA PHE A 154 -6.65 -12.59 13.02
C PHE A 154 -8.10 -12.12 13.07
N VAL A 155 -8.40 -10.99 12.45
CA VAL A 155 -9.74 -10.43 12.32
C VAL A 155 -9.83 -9.76 10.96
N ASN A 156 -10.82 -10.14 10.16
CA ASN A 156 -11.12 -9.45 8.90
C ASN A 156 -11.69 -8.06 9.17
N GLY A 157 -11.37 -7.13 8.30
CA GLY A 157 -11.89 -5.76 8.41
C GLY A 157 -11.18 -4.80 7.47
N ILE A 158 -11.78 -3.62 7.34
CA ILE A 158 -11.28 -2.53 6.53
C ILE A 158 -10.60 -1.50 7.44
N ILE A 159 -9.50 -0.93 7.01
CA ILE A 159 -8.85 0.21 7.67
C ILE A 159 -8.80 1.40 6.72
N TYR A 160 -8.94 2.59 7.28
CA TYR A 160 -8.99 3.84 6.53
C TYR A 160 -7.96 4.83 7.10
N ALA A 161 -7.38 5.65 6.23
CA ALA A 161 -6.57 6.79 6.64
C ALA A 161 -6.59 7.91 5.60
N ASP A 162 -6.51 9.15 6.07
CA ASP A 162 -6.28 10.32 5.23
C ASP A 162 -4.78 10.50 4.97
N LEU A 163 -4.34 10.46 3.72
CA LEU A 163 -2.97 10.75 3.30
C LEU A 163 -2.85 12.16 2.75
N ASP A 164 -1.84 12.91 3.21
CA ASP A 164 -1.55 14.26 2.74
C ASP A 164 -0.49 14.26 1.63
N ILE A 165 -0.93 14.02 0.40
CA ILE A 165 -0.07 13.97 -0.78
C ILE A 165 0.66 15.30 -1.01
N HIS A 166 0.02 16.44 -0.72
CA HIS A 166 0.67 17.74 -0.84
C HIS A 166 1.80 17.94 0.16
N ARG A 167 1.65 17.44 1.38
CA ARG A 167 2.71 17.47 2.39
C ARG A 167 3.88 16.59 1.96
N LEU A 168 3.63 15.39 1.47
CA LEU A 168 4.68 14.49 0.98
C LEU A 168 5.49 15.12 -0.15
N ASP A 169 4.81 15.71 -1.14
CA ASP A 169 5.46 16.45 -2.24
C ASP A 169 6.29 17.64 -1.72
N ASN A 170 5.79 18.39 -0.74
CA ASN A 170 6.52 19.49 -0.13
C ASN A 170 7.78 19.00 0.62
N GLU A 171 7.69 17.92 1.38
CA GLU A 171 8.84 17.35 2.11
C GLU A 171 9.90 16.84 1.12
N ARG A 172 9.51 16.17 0.03
CA ARG A 172 10.42 15.75 -1.04
C ARG A 172 11.15 16.94 -1.67
N ARG A 173 10.44 18.03 -2.00
CA ARG A 173 11.03 19.24 -2.57
C ARG A 173 12.00 19.98 -1.63
N ARG A 174 11.84 19.84 -0.33
CA ARG A 174 12.72 20.41 0.68
C ARG A 174 13.97 19.58 0.93
N MET A 175 13.98 18.32 0.51
CA MET A 175 15.14 17.45 0.66
C MET A 175 16.19 17.80 -0.38
N THR A 176 17.31 18.36 0.06
CA THR A 176 18.41 18.80 -0.82
C THR A 176 19.50 17.74 -1.01
N THR A 177 19.53 16.73 -0.14
CA THR A 177 20.52 15.65 -0.14
C THR A 177 20.12 14.45 -1.00
N CYS A 178 18.83 14.32 -1.31
CA CYS A 178 18.28 13.31 -2.19
C CYS A 178 17.14 13.94 -2.98
N GLN A 179 17.22 13.92 -4.29
CA GLN A 179 16.14 14.39 -5.16
C GLN A 179 15.52 13.16 -5.83
N PHE A 180 14.20 13.05 -5.69
CA PHE A 180 13.44 11.98 -6.33
C PHE A 180 13.14 12.35 -7.78
N ALA A 181 14.08 12.06 -8.67
CA ALA A 181 13.98 12.26 -10.11
C ALA A 181 14.65 11.10 -10.85
N PRO A 182 14.12 10.65 -11.99
CA PRO A 182 14.60 9.47 -12.70
C PRO A 182 16.09 9.53 -13.07
N ASP A 183 16.56 10.68 -13.51
CA ASP A 183 17.95 10.93 -13.90
C ASP A 183 18.93 10.96 -12.71
N LEU A 184 18.41 10.99 -11.48
CA LEU A 184 19.17 10.95 -10.24
C LEU A 184 19.03 9.61 -9.51
N ALA A 185 18.31 8.66 -10.10
CA ALA A 185 18.23 7.32 -9.56
C ALA A 185 19.61 6.67 -9.45
N PRO A 186 19.87 5.87 -8.40
CA PRO A 186 21.14 5.15 -8.28
C PRO A 186 21.42 4.28 -9.51
N GLU A 187 22.72 4.08 -9.81
CA GLU A 187 23.14 3.22 -10.91
C GLU A 187 22.50 1.84 -10.82
N GLY A 188 21.95 1.36 -11.94
CA GLY A 188 21.17 0.11 -11.99
C GLY A 188 19.68 0.27 -11.67
N GLN A 189 19.21 1.46 -11.33
CA GLN A 189 17.79 1.81 -11.17
C GLN A 189 17.31 2.79 -12.26
N ASP A 190 18.14 3.06 -13.26
CA ASP A 190 17.76 3.75 -14.50
C ASP A 190 16.99 2.77 -15.40
N ILE A 191 15.77 2.47 -14.96
CA ILE A 191 14.85 1.52 -15.59
C ILE A 191 13.78 2.33 -16.29
N SER A 192 13.37 1.91 -17.47
CA SER A 192 12.23 2.52 -18.16
C SER A 192 10.94 2.19 -17.40
N TYR A 193 10.15 3.23 -17.13
CA TYR A 193 8.83 3.12 -16.49
C TYR A 193 7.73 3.39 -17.52
N ASN A 194 6.66 2.64 -17.40
CA ASN A 194 5.41 2.90 -18.11
C ASN A 194 4.49 3.71 -17.18
N GLU A 195 3.73 4.62 -17.77
CA GLU A 195 2.72 5.39 -17.05
C GLU A 195 1.32 4.94 -17.49
N ALA A 196 0.46 4.68 -16.53
CA ALA A 196 -0.95 4.45 -16.73
C ALA A 196 -1.75 5.57 -16.06
N LEU A 197 -2.71 6.14 -16.78
CA LEU A 197 -3.60 7.17 -16.24
C LEU A 197 -4.85 6.54 -15.67
N PHE A 198 -5.32 7.07 -14.56
CA PHE A 198 -6.62 6.68 -13.99
C PHE A 198 -7.38 7.91 -13.48
N THR A 199 -8.68 7.77 -13.42
CA THR A 199 -9.58 8.83 -12.97
C THR A 199 -10.17 8.50 -11.61
N LEU A 200 -10.40 9.52 -10.78
CA LEU A 200 -11.10 9.41 -9.51
C LEU A 200 -12.28 10.39 -9.49
N GLU A 201 -13.47 9.89 -9.23
CA GLU A 201 -14.59 10.76 -8.90
C GLU A 201 -14.29 11.50 -7.58
N ARG A 202 -14.21 12.85 -7.67
CA ARG A 202 -13.89 13.67 -6.51
C ARG A 202 -15.18 14.05 -5.81
N GLU A 203 -15.38 13.47 -4.64
CA GLU A 203 -16.46 13.86 -3.74
C GLU A 203 -15.90 14.75 -2.61
N GLU A 204 -16.75 15.62 -2.07
CA GLU A 204 -16.42 16.38 -0.86
C GLU A 204 -16.47 15.45 0.34
N THR A 205 -15.29 15.06 0.83
CA THR A 205 -15.15 14.16 1.96
C THR A 205 -14.88 14.92 3.25
N LYS A 206 -15.39 14.39 4.36
CA LYS A 206 -15.11 14.94 5.68
C LYS A 206 -13.73 14.48 6.14
N LEU A 207 -12.83 15.43 6.40
CA LEU A 207 -11.53 15.14 6.97
C LEU A 207 -11.67 14.40 8.31
N THR A 208 -11.15 13.20 8.40
CA THR A 208 -11.18 12.36 9.61
C THR A 208 -9.89 12.48 10.43
N ARG A 209 -8.81 12.95 9.80
CA ARG A 209 -7.49 13.13 10.42
C ARG A 209 -7.54 14.11 11.58
N LYS A 210 -6.99 13.69 12.71
CA LYS A 210 -6.85 14.52 13.89
C LYS A 210 -5.49 15.19 13.88
N PHE A 211 -5.50 16.52 14.07
CA PHE A 211 -4.27 17.29 14.24
C PHE A 211 -4.09 17.63 15.73
N ASP A 212 -2.88 17.41 16.22
CA ASP A 212 -2.54 17.84 17.57
C ASP A 212 -2.49 19.39 17.62
N SER A 213 -3.24 19.98 18.51
CA SER A 213 -3.22 21.43 18.76
C SER A 213 -1.89 21.93 19.31
N ARG A 214 -1.04 21.02 19.81
CA ARG A 214 0.28 21.30 20.36
C ARG A 214 1.34 20.36 19.78
N PRO A 215 1.64 20.44 18.47
CA PRO A 215 2.47 19.44 17.79
C PRO A 215 3.90 19.35 18.32
N PHE A 216 4.36 20.40 19.04
CA PHE A 216 5.71 20.44 19.60
C PHE A 216 5.79 20.02 21.07
N VAL A 217 4.65 19.78 21.71
CA VAL A 217 4.58 19.46 23.15
C VAL A 217 4.00 18.06 23.32
N PRO A 218 4.78 17.04 23.64
CA PRO A 218 4.26 15.69 23.86
C PRO A 218 3.17 15.66 24.91
N GLY A 219 2.10 14.90 24.64
CA GLY A 219 0.98 14.72 25.57
C GLY A 219 1.38 13.93 26.82
N ILE A 220 2.31 12.98 26.67
CA ILE A 220 2.79 12.12 27.73
C ILE A 220 3.88 12.83 28.53
N LYS A 221 3.77 12.77 29.88
CA LYS A 221 4.67 13.50 30.77
C LYS A 221 6.13 13.09 30.60
N GLU A 222 6.39 11.81 30.56
CA GLU A 222 7.74 11.23 30.43
C GLU A 222 8.41 11.64 29.11
N GLU A 223 7.64 11.71 28.03
CA GLU A 223 8.14 12.18 26.74
C GLU A 223 8.43 13.68 26.76
N ARG A 224 7.62 14.47 27.45
CA ARG A 224 7.90 15.91 27.63
C ARG A 224 9.18 16.15 28.42
N GLU A 225 9.37 15.44 29.51
CA GLU A 225 10.58 15.55 30.36
C GLU A 225 11.82 15.21 29.51
N ARG A 226 11.80 14.09 28.79
CA ARG A 226 12.89 13.70 27.88
C ARG A 226 13.17 14.78 26.83
N ARG A 227 12.12 15.35 26.21
CA ARG A 227 12.27 16.40 25.19
C ARG A 227 12.80 17.71 25.80
N CYS A 228 12.41 18.06 27.01
CA CYS A 228 12.97 19.22 27.69
C CYS A 228 14.47 19.03 27.97
N ASP A 229 14.87 17.87 28.46
CA ASP A 229 16.28 17.55 28.69
C ASP A 229 17.08 17.57 27.38
N GLU A 230 16.52 17.03 26.31
CA GLU A 230 17.14 17.08 24.97
C GLU A 230 17.34 18.52 24.48
N ILE A 231 16.33 19.38 24.60
CA ILE A 231 16.42 20.80 24.22
C ILE A 231 17.49 21.51 25.03
N LEU A 232 17.52 21.31 26.35
CA LEU A 232 18.51 21.90 27.23
C LEU A 232 19.92 21.46 26.83
N ASN A 233 20.13 20.17 26.57
CA ASN A 233 21.44 19.66 26.17
C ASN A 233 21.88 20.21 24.81
N ILE A 234 20.98 20.31 23.84
CA ILE A 234 21.29 20.88 22.51
C ILE A 234 21.68 22.36 22.65
N GLN A 235 21.00 23.11 23.52
CA GLN A 235 21.30 24.52 23.73
C GLN A 235 22.58 24.76 24.54
N ALA A 236 22.97 23.79 25.39
CA ALA A 236 24.15 23.92 26.27
C ALA A 236 25.46 23.49 25.58
N MET A 237 25.38 22.80 24.45
CA MET A 237 26.56 22.39 23.64
C MET A 237 26.92 23.46 22.61
#